data_7307e52206d1f8fd8725c4c3e3ddb370
#
_entry.id   7307e52206d1f8fd8725c4c3e3ddb370
#
_cell.length_a   1.000
_cell.length_b   1.000
_cell.length_c   1.000
_cell.angle_alpha   90.00
_cell.angle_beta   90.00
_cell.angle_gamma   90.00
#
_symmetry.space_group_name_H-M   'P 1'
#
loop_
_entity.id
_entity.type
_entity.pdbx_description
1 polymer ?
#
loop_
_entity_poly.entity_id
_entity_poly.type
_entity_poly.pdbx_seq_one_letter_code
_entity_poly.pdbx_strand_id
1 'polypeptide(L)'
;MKTNKLLKPILAGCAFFAIALLAFKPIDKIQDPGKPFGGLALYTVRDQMTKDARATLEKVAQAGYVNVESAGYNNGKFYNLSPADFKALLTEMKLTPISAHQGTVNFDNVDQQIADLKAVGFKYFVIPVPPMGLFSFDAVNKKMGMKGGAKNLAEVLNKLGEKCKAAGLQLLYHNHDFEFSKDDDGNVVLDYLLEHCDPSVVNFQMDLYWVTKAGQDPVAYFKRYPGRFKIWHVKDMDDQGRFAPVGNGHIDFKRILANKKLAGMQYYYVEQDACFNETPLEAIVISHKGLANIGFK
;
A
#
# COMPACT_ATOMS: atom_id res chain seq x y z
N MET A 1 -90.65 -28.38 1.16
CA MET A 1 -89.58 -28.31 2.16
C MET A 1 -88.30 -27.73 1.49
N LYS A 2 -87.99 -26.48 1.78
CA LYS A 2 -86.89 -25.79 1.16
C LYS A 2 -85.66 -25.90 2.10
N THR A 3 -84.57 -26.42 1.59
CA THR A 3 -83.30 -26.47 2.32
C THR A 3 -82.41 -25.36 1.83
N ASN A 4 -82.18 -24.35 2.67
CA ASN A 4 -81.23 -23.27 2.46
C ASN A 4 -79.80 -23.79 2.61
N LYS A 5 -78.96 -23.63 1.58
CA LYS A 5 -77.51 -23.75 1.65
C LYS A 5 -76.90 -22.42 1.94
N LEU A 6 -76.29 -22.30 3.10
CA LEU A 6 -75.44 -21.16 3.50
C LEU A 6 -74.11 -21.21 2.73
N LEU A 7 -73.78 -20.15 1.96
CA LEU A 7 -72.44 -19.89 1.44
C LEU A 7 -71.58 -19.26 2.55
N LYS A 8 -70.42 -19.87 2.80
CA LYS A 8 -69.35 -19.25 3.62
C LYS A 8 -68.48 -18.35 2.74
N PRO A 9 -68.11 -17.15 3.17
CA PRO A 9 -67.18 -16.34 2.43
C PRO A 9 -65.72 -16.82 2.60
N ILE A 10 -64.99 -16.92 1.49
CA ILE A 10 -63.57 -17.18 1.43
C ILE A 10 -62.86 -15.87 1.73
N LEU A 11 -62.17 -15.77 2.88
CA LEU A 11 -61.24 -14.68 3.14
C LEU A 11 -59.96 -14.89 2.29
N ALA A 12 -59.77 -14.05 1.30
CA ALA A 12 -58.49 -13.92 0.59
C ALA A 12 -57.50 -13.16 1.47
N GLY A 13 -56.51 -13.85 2.01
CA GLY A 13 -55.42 -13.23 2.75
C GLY A 13 -54.46 -12.54 1.78
N CYS A 14 -54.45 -11.21 1.76
CA CYS A 14 -53.41 -10.44 1.11
C CYS A 14 -52.13 -10.48 1.96
N ALA A 15 -51.16 -11.26 1.54
CA ALA A 15 -49.82 -11.21 2.10
C ALA A 15 -49.11 -9.92 1.61
N PHE A 16 -49.00 -8.93 2.49
CA PHE A 16 -48.15 -7.79 2.26
C PHE A 16 -46.67 -8.22 2.35
N PHE A 17 -46.01 -8.33 1.23
CA PHE A 17 -44.56 -8.39 1.16
C PHE A 17 -44.02 -7.00 1.50
N ALA A 18 -43.53 -6.79 2.71
CA ALA A 18 -42.77 -5.62 3.09
C ALA A 18 -41.39 -5.72 2.42
N ILE A 19 -41.21 -5.00 1.30
CA ILE A 19 -39.90 -4.77 0.70
C ILE A 19 -39.16 -3.83 1.67
N ALA A 20 -38.24 -4.38 2.44
CA ALA A 20 -37.30 -3.57 3.22
C ALA A 20 -36.40 -2.81 2.23
N LEU A 21 -36.72 -1.55 1.94
CA LEU A 21 -35.82 -0.61 1.33
C LEU A 21 -34.63 -0.41 2.30
N LEU A 22 -33.52 -1.09 2.01
CA LEU A 22 -32.25 -0.73 2.59
C LEU A 22 -31.94 0.71 2.15
N ALA A 23 -32.25 1.64 3.04
CA ALA A 23 -31.84 3.03 2.85
C ALA A 23 -30.32 3.08 2.81
N PHE A 24 -29.76 3.21 1.61
CA PHE A 24 -28.39 3.67 1.45
C PHE A 24 -28.31 5.02 2.18
N LYS A 25 -27.61 5.05 3.31
CA LYS A 25 -27.22 6.32 3.91
C LYS A 25 -26.43 7.07 2.85
N PRO A 26 -26.82 8.29 2.46
CA PRO A 26 -25.99 9.11 1.60
C PRO A 26 -24.64 9.25 2.32
N ILE A 27 -23.54 8.96 1.60
CA ILE A 27 -22.20 9.30 2.05
C ILE A 27 -22.27 10.79 2.33
N ASP A 28 -22.17 11.15 3.62
CA ASP A 28 -22.18 12.55 4.06
C ASP A 28 -21.21 13.30 3.14
N LYS A 29 -21.67 14.46 2.64
CA LYS A 29 -20.89 15.36 1.79
C LYS A 29 -19.46 15.36 2.31
N ILE A 30 -18.50 14.90 1.49
CA ILE A 30 -17.08 14.96 1.80
C ILE A 30 -16.85 16.40 2.20
N GLN A 31 -16.67 16.65 3.51
CA GLN A 31 -16.28 17.97 4.00
C GLN A 31 -15.02 18.33 3.25
N ASP A 32 -14.91 19.57 2.78
CA ASP A 32 -13.75 20.08 2.06
C ASP A 32 -12.47 19.47 2.65
N PRO A 33 -11.74 18.61 1.90
CA PRO A 33 -10.60 17.87 2.45
C PRO A 33 -9.44 18.79 2.85
N GLY A 34 -9.62 20.11 2.76
CA GLY A 34 -8.55 21.07 2.93
C GLY A 34 -7.61 21.08 1.71
N LYS A 35 -6.43 21.66 1.87
CA LYS A 35 -5.41 21.60 0.81
C LYS A 35 -4.95 20.17 0.60
N PRO A 36 -5.06 19.61 -0.64
CA PRO A 36 -4.63 18.24 -0.91
C PRO A 36 -3.16 17.99 -0.53
N PHE A 37 -2.88 16.82 0.07
CA PHE A 37 -1.53 16.45 0.52
C PHE A 37 -1.38 14.92 0.63
N GLY A 38 -0.13 14.47 0.85
CA GLY A 38 0.15 13.08 1.16
C GLY A 38 0.06 12.14 -0.03
N GLY A 39 0.35 10.89 0.20
CA GLY A 39 0.37 9.84 -0.80
C GLY A 39 -0.46 8.63 -0.43
N LEU A 40 -0.86 7.87 -1.46
CA LEU A 40 -1.55 6.59 -1.34
C LEU A 40 -0.78 5.51 -2.10
N ALA A 41 -0.51 4.38 -1.44
CA ALA A 41 -0.13 3.16 -2.10
C ALA A 41 -1.38 2.52 -2.73
N LEU A 42 -1.42 2.45 -4.06
CA LEU A 42 -2.57 1.95 -4.82
C LEU A 42 -2.83 0.45 -4.58
N TYR A 43 -1.93 -0.24 -3.87
CA TYR A 43 -2.16 -1.59 -3.37
C TYR A 43 -3.39 -1.66 -2.46
N THR A 44 -3.65 -0.62 -1.67
CA THR A 44 -4.85 -0.50 -0.81
C THR A 44 -6.15 -0.66 -1.60
N VAL A 45 -6.19 -0.13 -2.81
CA VAL A 45 -7.36 -0.13 -3.71
C VAL A 45 -7.14 -0.99 -4.96
N ARG A 46 -6.26 -2.01 -4.88
CA ARG A 46 -5.82 -2.84 -6.02
C ARG A 46 -6.95 -3.49 -6.80
N ASP A 47 -7.99 -3.97 -6.08
CA ASP A 47 -9.13 -4.63 -6.72
C ASP A 47 -9.99 -3.62 -7.50
N GLN A 48 -10.14 -2.41 -6.97
CA GLN A 48 -10.83 -1.31 -7.65
C GLN A 48 -10.02 -0.81 -8.84
N MET A 49 -8.71 -0.66 -8.68
CA MET A 49 -7.78 -0.29 -9.77
C MET A 49 -7.81 -1.30 -10.92
N THR A 50 -7.92 -2.59 -10.61
CA THR A 50 -8.02 -3.65 -11.64
C THR A 50 -9.36 -3.60 -12.40
N LYS A 51 -10.44 -3.23 -11.71
CA LYS A 51 -11.79 -3.13 -12.30
C LYS A 51 -11.97 -1.88 -13.14
N ASP A 52 -11.60 -0.72 -12.58
CA ASP A 52 -11.71 0.59 -13.23
C ASP A 52 -10.67 1.55 -12.62
N ALA A 53 -9.52 1.63 -13.26
CA ALA A 53 -8.43 2.50 -12.81
C ALA A 53 -8.85 3.99 -12.82
N ARG A 54 -9.63 4.43 -13.81
CA ARG A 54 -10.07 5.83 -13.93
C ARG A 54 -10.97 6.23 -12.76
N ALA A 55 -12.06 5.50 -12.56
CA ALA A 55 -12.99 5.79 -11.47
C ALA A 55 -12.33 5.68 -10.10
N THR A 56 -11.37 4.77 -9.94
CA THR A 56 -10.63 4.59 -8.68
C THR A 56 -9.69 5.77 -8.41
N LEU A 57 -8.89 6.19 -9.40
CA LEU A 57 -7.98 7.34 -9.25
C LEU A 57 -8.73 8.65 -9.02
N GLU A 58 -9.92 8.81 -9.62
CA GLU A 58 -10.79 9.94 -9.29
C GLU A 58 -11.19 9.96 -7.81
N LYS A 59 -11.53 8.79 -7.21
CA LYS A 59 -11.83 8.67 -5.78
C LYS A 59 -10.59 8.94 -4.91
N VAL A 60 -9.42 8.51 -5.33
CA VAL A 60 -8.14 8.79 -4.65
C VAL A 60 -7.87 10.30 -4.62
N ALA A 61 -8.02 11.00 -5.74
CA ALA A 61 -7.87 12.45 -5.81
C ALA A 61 -8.95 13.18 -4.98
N GLN A 62 -10.21 12.74 -5.02
CA GLN A 62 -11.31 13.27 -4.21
C GLN A 62 -11.09 13.07 -2.71
N ALA A 63 -10.40 12.00 -2.29
CA ALA A 63 -10.01 11.78 -0.91
C ALA A 63 -8.91 12.74 -0.42
N GLY A 64 -8.28 13.50 -1.33
CA GLY A 64 -7.29 14.53 -1.00
C GLY A 64 -5.84 14.14 -1.21
N TYR A 65 -5.53 12.95 -1.71
CA TYR A 65 -4.16 12.53 -2.02
C TYR A 65 -3.61 13.24 -3.26
N VAL A 66 -2.29 13.49 -3.27
CA VAL A 66 -1.58 14.13 -4.39
C VAL A 66 -0.47 13.25 -4.97
N ASN A 67 0.05 12.31 -4.20
CA ASN A 67 1.10 11.39 -4.62
C ASN A 67 0.56 9.96 -4.67
N VAL A 68 1.07 9.17 -5.61
CA VAL A 68 0.71 7.75 -5.69
C VAL A 68 1.94 6.87 -5.83
N GLU A 69 1.83 5.69 -5.22
CA GLU A 69 2.68 4.55 -5.48
C GLU A 69 1.89 3.50 -6.26
N SER A 70 2.42 3.04 -7.40
CA SER A 70 1.82 1.97 -8.17
C SER A 70 2.22 0.59 -7.62
N ALA A 71 1.29 -0.37 -7.64
CA ALA A 71 1.55 -1.78 -7.32
C ALA A 71 0.94 -2.74 -8.36
N GLY A 72 0.54 -2.24 -9.52
CA GLY A 72 -0.17 -2.99 -10.56
C GLY A 72 0.58 -3.12 -11.87
N TYR A 73 1.93 -3.16 -11.83
CA TYR A 73 2.73 -3.38 -13.04
C TYR A 73 2.76 -4.87 -13.42
N ASN A 74 2.44 -5.15 -14.68
CA ASN A 74 2.54 -6.48 -15.26
C ASN A 74 2.78 -6.41 -16.77
N ASN A 75 3.82 -7.10 -17.28
CA ASN A 75 4.12 -7.22 -18.71
C ASN A 75 4.06 -5.89 -19.48
N GLY A 76 4.76 -4.85 -18.99
CA GLY A 76 4.84 -3.54 -19.66
C GLY A 76 3.62 -2.65 -19.47
N LYS A 77 2.69 -3.01 -18.58
CA LYS A 77 1.46 -2.25 -18.34
C LYS A 77 1.23 -1.98 -16.86
N PHE A 78 0.65 -0.83 -16.56
CA PHE A 78 0.15 -0.44 -15.24
C PHE A 78 -1.37 -0.55 -15.23
N TYR A 79 -1.93 -1.49 -14.47
CA TYR A 79 -3.39 -1.73 -14.41
C TYR A 79 -4.02 -1.88 -15.81
N ASN A 80 -3.37 -2.65 -16.68
CA ASN A 80 -3.72 -2.86 -18.09
C ASN A 80 -3.54 -1.65 -19.03
N LEU A 81 -3.10 -0.50 -18.55
CA LEU A 81 -2.78 0.69 -19.33
C LEU A 81 -1.31 0.68 -19.78
N SER A 82 -1.01 1.22 -20.96
CA SER A 82 0.37 1.51 -21.35
C SER A 82 0.99 2.54 -20.40
N PRO A 83 2.33 2.63 -20.28
CA PRO A 83 2.98 3.68 -19.50
C PRO A 83 2.50 5.10 -19.89
N ALA A 84 2.31 5.35 -21.18
CA ALA A 84 1.83 6.65 -21.68
C ALA A 84 0.38 6.94 -21.25
N ASP A 85 -0.53 5.95 -21.37
CA ASP A 85 -1.92 6.11 -20.97
C ASP A 85 -2.05 6.26 -19.45
N PHE A 86 -1.27 5.50 -18.68
CA PHE A 86 -1.27 5.62 -17.22
C PHE A 86 -0.77 6.99 -16.78
N LYS A 87 0.31 7.50 -17.39
CA LYS A 87 0.81 8.87 -17.16
C LYS A 87 -0.26 9.92 -17.48
N ALA A 88 -0.93 9.80 -18.63
CA ALA A 88 -1.98 10.73 -19.04
C ALA A 88 -3.12 10.74 -18.03
N LEU A 89 -3.55 9.56 -17.57
CA LEU A 89 -4.61 9.42 -16.58
C LEU A 89 -4.22 10.03 -15.22
N LEU A 90 -3.00 9.80 -14.72
CA LEU A 90 -2.51 10.43 -13.50
C LEU A 90 -2.44 11.95 -13.62
N THR A 91 -2.01 12.46 -14.78
CA THR A 91 -1.96 13.90 -15.05
C THR A 91 -3.35 14.53 -15.04
N GLU A 92 -4.32 13.88 -15.66
CA GLU A 92 -5.73 14.32 -15.66
C GLU A 92 -6.30 14.41 -14.24
N MET A 93 -5.99 13.41 -13.39
CA MET A 93 -6.40 13.35 -11.99
C MET A 93 -5.56 14.24 -11.07
N LYS A 94 -4.53 14.92 -11.57
CA LYS A 94 -3.57 15.73 -10.81
C LYS A 94 -2.85 14.92 -9.72
N LEU A 95 -2.60 13.65 -9.98
CA LEU A 95 -1.85 12.75 -9.13
C LEU A 95 -0.42 12.62 -9.64
N THR A 96 0.55 12.72 -8.74
CA THR A 96 1.98 12.64 -9.07
C THR A 96 2.49 11.22 -8.84
N PRO A 97 3.01 10.53 -9.86
CA PRO A 97 3.67 9.24 -9.69
C PRO A 97 5.04 9.44 -9.01
N ILE A 98 5.23 8.84 -7.85
CA ILE A 98 6.50 8.95 -7.12
C ILE A 98 7.26 7.64 -7.14
N SER A 99 6.63 6.51 -6.81
CA SER A 99 7.24 5.20 -6.72
C SER A 99 6.36 4.10 -7.31
N ALA A 100 6.98 2.98 -7.65
CA ALA A 100 6.26 1.80 -8.12
C ALA A 100 6.87 0.52 -7.53
N HIS A 101 6.03 -0.33 -6.97
CA HIS A 101 6.38 -1.68 -6.54
C HIS A 101 6.59 -2.60 -7.74
N GLN A 102 7.74 -3.27 -7.78
CA GLN A 102 8.19 -4.14 -8.87
C GLN A 102 8.50 -5.55 -8.33
N GLY A 103 7.46 -6.29 -7.96
CA GLY A 103 7.59 -7.60 -7.32
C GLY A 103 8.07 -8.72 -8.24
N THR A 104 8.03 -8.53 -9.57
CA THR A 104 8.42 -9.54 -10.57
C THR A 104 9.76 -9.25 -11.23
N VAL A 105 10.54 -8.31 -10.68
CA VAL A 105 11.82 -7.90 -11.26
C VAL A 105 12.85 -9.04 -11.23
N ASN A 106 13.60 -9.15 -12.32
CA ASN A 106 14.79 -10.00 -12.45
C ASN A 106 15.80 -9.33 -13.41
N PHE A 107 16.98 -9.94 -13.62
CA PHE A 107 18.01 -9.34 -14.48
C PHE A 107 17.64 -9.29 -15.96
N ASP A 108 16.69 -10.12 -16.43
CA ASP A 108 16.25 -10.16 -17.83
C ASP A 108 15.23 -9.07 -18.14
N ASN A 109 14.42 -8.64 -17.14
CA ASN A 109 13.32 -7.70 -17.35
C ASN A 109 13.51 -6.33 -16.71
N VAL A 110 14.53 -6.13 -15.88
CA VAL A 110 14.74 -4.88 -15.13
C VAL A 110 14.89 -3.67 -16.04
N ASP A 111 15.58 -3.79 -17.16
CA ASP A 111 15.82 -2.67 -18.07
C ASP A 111 14.52 -2.18 -18.71
N GLN A 112 13.61 -3.11 -19.07
CA GLN A 112 12.26 -2.74 -19.53
C GLN A 112 11.43 -2.08 -18.42
N GLN A 113 11.45 -2.66 -17.20
CA GLN A 113 10.72 -2.06 -16.07
C GLN A 113 11.22 -0.66 -15.75
N ILE A 114 12.53 -0.43 -15.78
CA ILE A 114 13.14 0.90 -15.61
C ILE A 114 12.65 1.88 -16.68
N ALA A 115 12.64 1.46 -17.95
CA ALA A 115 12.18 2.30 -19.05
C ALA A 115 10.70 2.68 -18.89
N ASP A 116 9.84 1.72 -18.51
CA ASP A 116 8.41 1.94 -18.30
C ASP A 116 8.14 2.87 -17.10
N LEU A 117 8.87 2.69 -15.99
CA LEU A 117 8.76 3.58 -14.84
C LEU A 117 9.14 5.03 -15.21
N LYS A 118 10.21 5.21 -15.96
CA LYS A 118 10.66 6.53 -16.45
C LYS A 118 9.64 7.16 -17.40
N ALA A 119 9.03 6.37 -18.27
CA ALA A 119 8.00 6.86 -19.21
C ALA A 119 6.80 7.44 -18.47
N VAL A 120 6.38 6.82 -17.36
CA VAL A 120 5.33 7.36 -16.47
C VAL A 120 5.82 8.59 -15.72
N GLY A 121 7.08 8.62 -15.28
CA GLY A 121 7.68 9.72 -14.52
C GLY A 121 7.93 9.38 -13.06
N PHE A 122 7.99 8.09 -12.70
CA PHE A 122 8.37 7.65 -11.36
C PHE A 122 9.82 8.04 -11.04
N LYS A 123 10.09 8.23 -9.74
CA LYS A 123 11.43 8.54 -9.20
C LYS A 123 12.07 7.35 -8.51
N TYR A 124 11.25 6.47 -7.96
CA TYR A 124 11.70 5.33 -7.17
C TYR A 124 11.20 4.02 -7.76
N PHE A 125 12.13 3.08 -7.84
CA PHE A 125 11.89 1.68 -8.14
C PHE A 125 11.87 0.92 -6.81
N VAL A 126 10.72 0.39 -6.38
CA VAL A 126 10.59 -0.27 -5.08
C VAL A 126 10.48 -1.77 -5.26
N ILE A 127 11.31 -2.51 -4.54
CA ILE A 127 11.23 -3.98 -4.45
C ILE A 127 10.44 -4.32 -3.19
N PRO A 128 9.19 -4.83 -3.34
CA PRO A 128 8.29 -5.06 -2.20
C PRO A 128 8.56 -6.37 -1.44
N VAL A 129 9.22 -7.33 -2.09
CA VAL A 129 9.58 -8.64 -1.52
C VAL A 129 10.87 -9.13 -2.16
N PRO A 130 11.63 -10.06 -1.55
CA PRO A 130 12.83 -10.62 -2.15
C PRO A 130 12.58 -11.13 -3.58
N PRO A 131 13.27 -10.57 -4.61
CA PRO A 131 13.01 -10.89 -6.02
C PRO A 131 13.64 -12.22 -6.42
N MET A 132 13.44 -12.63 -7.68
CA MET A 132 14.13 -13.77 -8.33
C MET A 132 13.96 -15.10 -7.59
N GLY A 133 12.75 -15.35 -7.05
CA GLY A 133 12.45 -16.60 -6.35
C GLY A 133 13.04 -16.70 -4.93
N LEU A 134 13.64 -15.63 -4.45
CA LEU A 134 14.13 -15.56 -3.06
C LEU A 134 12.98 -15.41 -2.06
N PHE A 135 11.85 -14.85 -2.45
CA PHE A 135 10.64 -14.78 -1.61
C PHE A 135 10.04 -16.17 -1.43
N SER A 136 9.58 -16.46 -0.21
CA SER A 136 8.81 -17.66 0.11
C SER A 136 7.54 -17.30 0.87
N PHE A 137 6.47 -18.05 0.62
CA PHE A 137 5.22 -17.92 1.33
C PHE A 137 4.72 -19.30 1.76
N ASP A 138 4.58 -19.49 3.08
CA ASP A 138 3.94 -20.66 3.66
C ASP A 138 2.42 -20.41 3.69
N ALA A 139 1.71 -21.03 2.76
CA ALA A 139 0.26 -20.85 2.63
C ALA A 139 -0.54 -21.47 3.79
N VAL A 140 0.03 -22.46 4.50
CA VAL A 140 -0.62 -23.12 5.64
C VAL A 140 -0.60 -22.22 6.86
N ASN A 141 0.58 -21.69 7.19
CA ASN A 141 0.78 -20.84 8.35
C ASN A 141 0.63 -19.35 8.03
N LYS A 142 0.38 -18.99 6.76
CA LYS A 142 0.29 -17.60 6.24
C LYS A 142 1.53 -16.77 6.61
N LYS A 143 2.71 -17.39 6.53
CA LYS A 143 3.97 -16.74 6.85
C LYS A 143 4.76 -16.39 5.60
N MET A 144 5.21 -15.15 5.53
CA MET A 144 6.22 -14.71 4.59
C MET A 144 7.61 -15.11 5.08
N GLY A 145 8.54 -15.26 4.14
CA GLY A 145 9.91 -15.61 4.44
C GLY A 145 10.83 -15.43 3.22
N MET A 146 12.07 -15.81 3.39
CA MET A 146 13.10 -15.68 2.35
C MET A 146 13.90 -16.98 2.22
N LYS A 147 14.41 -17.21 1.02
CA LYS A 147 15.38 -18.28 0.68
C LYS A 147 16.72 -17.62 0.33
N GLY A 148 17.83 -18.33 0.54
CA GLY A 148 19.16 -17.94 0.04
C GLY A 148 19.86 -16.81 0.80
N GLY A 149 19.43 -16.46 2.02
CA GLY A 149 20.13 -15.59 2.94
C GLY A 149 20.19 -14.10 2.58
N ALA A 150 20.42 -13.28 3.61
CA ALA A 150 20.50 -11.82 3.50
C ALA A 150 21.65 -11.34 2.61
N LYS A 151 22.76 -12.06 2.60
CA LYS A 151 23.95 -11.77 1.76
C LYS A 151 23.58 -11.78 0.28
N ASN A 152 22.94 -12.87 -0.18
CA ASN A 152 22.53 -12.99 -1.58
C ASN A 152 21.52 -11.90 -1.97
N LEU A 153 20.57 -11.59 -1.11
CA LEU A 153 19.62 -10.49 -1.35
C LEU A 153 20.34 -9.14 -1.45
N ALA A 154 21.30 -8.83 -0.59
CA ALA A 154 22.08 -7.59 -0.66
C ALA A 154 22.85 -7.46 -1.99
N GLU A 155 23.47 -8.55 -2.47
CA GLU A 155 24.18 -8.58 -3.77
C GLU A 155 23.22 -8.33 -4.94
N VAL A 156 22.03 -8.94 -4.93
CA VAL A 156 20.99 -8.73 -5.94
C VAL A 156 20.50 -7.28 -5.92
N LEU A 157 20.19 -6.73 -4.73
CA LEU A 157 19.71 -5.36 -4.58
C LEU A 157 20.76 -4.35 -5.06
N ASN A 158 22.04 -4.51 -4.72
CA ASN A 158 23.10 -3.62 -5.19
C ASN A 158 23.18 -3.59 -6.72
N LYS A 159 23.19 -4.77 -7.39
CA LYS A 159 23.22 -4.86 -8.86
C LYS A 159 22.00 -4.21 -9.52
N LEU A 160 20.80 -4.42 -8.97
CA LEU A 160 19.58 -3.77 -9.48
C LEU A 160 19.62 -2.25 -9.21
N GLY A 161 20.15 -1.85 -8.05
CA GLY A 161 20.32 -0.45 -7.68
C GLY A 161 21.26 0.31 -8.61
N GLU A 162 22.36 -0.32 -9.03
CA GLU A 162 23.29 0.25 -10.04
C GLU A 162 22.57 0.53 -11.35
N LYS A 163 21.75 -0.42 -11.85
CA LYS A 163 20.96 -0.23 -13.07
C LYS A 163 19.94 0.90 -12.91
N CYS A 164 19.23 0.95 -11.79
CA CYS A 164 18.28 2.03 -11.48
C CYS A 164 19.00 3.41 -11.47
N LYS A 165 20.12 3.52 -10.76
CA LYS A 165 20.92 4.74 -10.67
C LYS A 165 21.44 5.21 -12.02
N ALA A 166 21.97 4.29 -12.84
CA ALA A 166 22.44 4.61 -14.20
C ALA A 166 21.31 5.20 -15.07
N ALA A 167 20.07 4.83 -14.81
CA ALA A 167 18.89 5.35 -15.49
C ALA A 167 18.26 6.58 -14.81
N GLY A 168 18.81 7.06 -13.69
CA GLY A 168 18.28 8.20 -12.94
C GLY A 168 17.10 7.89 -12.03
N LEU A 169 16.90 6.62 -11.69
CA LEU A 169 15.96 6.18 -10.65
C LEU A 169 16.72 5.82 -9.36
N GLN A 170 16.03 5.86 -8.22
CA GLN A 170 16.57 5.33 -6.97
C GLN A 170 15.85 4.02 -6.63
N LEU A 171 16.63 2.96 -6.32
CA LEU A 171 16.06 1.73 -5.83
C LEU A 171 15.81 1.82 -4.33
N LEU A 172 14.62 1.35 -3.90
CA LEU A 172 14.26 1.14 -2.51
C LEU A 172 13.88 -0.31 -2.29
N TYR A 173 14.20 -0.83 -1.11
CA TYR A 173 13.67 -2.09 -0.61
C TYR A 173 12.59 -1.81 0.44
N HIS A 174 11.43 -2.46 0.33
CA HIS A 174 10.32 -2.38 1.26
C HIS A 174 10.37 -3.56 2.23
N ASN A 175 10.20 -3.31 3.53
CA ASN A 175 10.19 -4.36 4.54
C ASN A 175 8.78 -4.81 4.91
N HIS A 176 8.70 -6.09 5.29
CA HIS A 176 7.62 -6.69 6.08
C HIS A 176 8.14 -7.07 7.47
N ASP A 177 7.47 -7.99 8.16
CA ASP A 177 7.87 -8.46 9.50
C ASP A 177 8.96 -9.55 9.45
N PHE A 178 9.01 -10.35 8.39
CA PHE A 178 9.93 -11.46 8.29
C PHE A 178 11.40 -11.03 8.16
N GLU A 179 11.70 -9.84 7.63
CA GLU A 179 13.06 -9.32 7.56
C GLU A 179 13.66 -8.97 8.92
N PHE A 180 12.85 -8.92 9.97
CA PHE A 180 13.33 -8.79 11.37
C PHE A 180 13.68 -10.14 12.00
N SER A 181 13.48 -11.24 11.29
CA SER A 181 13.91 -12.57 11.68
C SER A 181 15.31 -12.85 11.19
N LYS A 182 15.95 -13.86 11.81
CA LYS A 182 17.26 -14.34 11.38
C LYS A 182 17.12 -15.26 10.19
N ASP A 183 18.04 -15.12 9.23
CA ASP A 183 18.27 -16.09 8.16
C ASP A 183 19.03 -17.33 8.66
N ASP A 184 19.32 -18.28 7.76
CA ASP A 184 20.01 -19.52 8.07
C ASP A 184 21.47 -19.28 8.56
N ASP A 185 22.08 -18.15 8.19
CA ASP A 185 23.41 -17.73 8.62
C ASP A 185 23.39 -16.97 9.96
N GLY A 186 22.21 -16.75 10.55
CA GLY A 186 22.01 -16.08 11.84
C GLY A 186 21.94 -14.56 11.76
N ASN A 187 21.91 -13.96 10.59
CA ASN A 187 21.78 -12.52 10.38
C ASN A 187 20.31 -12.10 10.47
N VAL A 188 20.01 -10.98 11.16
CA VAL A 188 18.73 -10.29 11.00
C VAL A 188 18.71 -9.67 9.60
N VAL A 189 17.78 -10.10 8.75
CA VAL A 189 17.80 -9.79 7.32
C VAL A 189 17.85 -8.28 7.06
N LEU A 190 16.95 -7.51 7.68
CA LEU A 190 16.89 -6.05 7.45
C LEU A 190 18.18 -5.35 7.93
N ASP A 191 18.72 -5.75 9.08
CA ASP A 191 19.97 -5.19 9.60
C ASP A 191 21.12 -5.44 8.62
N TYR A 192 21.22 -6.69 8.12
CA TYR A 192 22.24 -7.05 7.13
C TYR A 192 22.12 -6.21 5.86
N LEU A 193 20.90 -6.02 5.33
CA LEU A 193 20.66 -5.19 4.15
C LEU A 193 21.05 -3.72 4.38
N LEU A 194 20.70 -3.17 5.55
CA LEU A 194 21.04 -1.78 5.91
C LEU A 194 22.55 -1.55 6.02
N GLU A 195 23.31 -2.57 6.43
CA GLU A 195 24.76 -2.53 6.63
C GLU A 195 25.55 -2.83 5.34
N HIS A 196 25.02 -3.67 4.44
CA HIS A 196 25.78 -4.19 3.30
C HIS A 196 25.27 -3.70 1.93
N CYS A 197 24.08 -3.09 1.84
CA CYS A 197 23.68 -2.42 0.63
C CYS A 197 24.32 -1.02 0.52
N ASP A 198 24.94 -0.72 -0.62
CA ASP A 198 25.51 0.59 -0.90
C ASP A 198 24.44 1.69 -0.85
N PRO A 199 24.53 2.65 0.09
CA PRO A 199 23.53 3.72 0.24
C PRO A 199 23.43 4.66 -0.97
N SER A 200 24.41 4.61 -1.87
CA SER A 200 24.40 5.41 -3.11
C SER A 200 23.48 4.82 -4.19
N VAL A 201 23.11 3.54 -4.08
CA VAL A 201 22.28 2.83 -5.07
C VAL A 201 21.04 2.19 -4.46
N VAL A 202 21.07 1.79 -3.19
CA VAL A 202 19.93 1.16 -2.48
C VAL A 202 19.61 1.95 -1.22
N ASN A 203 18.36 2.32 -1.05
CA ASN A 203 17.80 2.84 0.19
C ASN A 203 16.52 2.05 0.54
N PHE A 204 15.73 2.52 1.50
CA PHE A 204 14.64 1.74 2.04
C PHE A 204 13.33 2.52 2.05
N GLN A 205 12.25 1.79 1.79
CA GLN A 205 10.89 2.18 2.09
C GLN A 205 10.49 1.45 3.37
N MET A 206 10.35 2.19 4.49
CA MET A 206 9.99 1.57 5.75
C MET A 206 8.48 1.48 5.91
N ASP A 207 7.98 0.28 6.08
CA ASP A 207 6.60 0.05 6.50
C ASP A 207 6.52 0.04 8.03
N LEU A 208 5.86 1.08 8.57
CA LEU A 208 5.80 1.34 10.01
C LEU A 208 4.95 0.30 10.76
N TYR A 209 3.92 -0.26 10.10
CA TYR A 209 3.12 -1.35 10.68
C TYR A 209 3.95 -2.62 10.85
N TRP A 210 4.66 -3.04 9.78
CA TRP A 210 5.41 -4.29 9.82
C TRP A 210 6.59 -4.23 10.80
N VAL A 211 7.26 -3.07 10.94
CA VAL A 211 8.26 -2.84 11.99
C VAL A 211 7.65 -3.04 13.38
N THR A 212 6.50 -2.40 13.63
CA THR A 212 5.79 -2.50 14.89
C THR A 212 5.28 -3.93 15.14
N LYS A 213 4.76 -4.59 14.12
CA LYS A 213 4.29 -5.98 14.15
C LYS A 213 5.39 -6.97 14.54
N ALA A 214 6.61 -6.70 14.07
CA ALA A 214 7.80 -7.46 14.44
C ALA A 214 8.32 -7.14 15.85
N GLY A 215 7.63 -6.29 16.63
CA GLY A 215 8.05 -5.86 17.97
C GLY A 215 9.24 -4.92 17.97
N GLN A 216 9.52 -4.26 16.85
CA GLN A 216 10.63 -3.32 16.70
C GLN A 216 10.18 -1.87 16.78
N ASP A 217 11.12 -0.96 17.06
CA ASP A 217 10.84 0.49 17.11
C ASP A 217 11.39 1.20 15.86
N PRO A 218 10.52 1.81 15.01
CA PRO A 218 10.98 2.57 13.85
C PRO A 218 12.00 3.66 14.20
N VAL A 219 11.82 4.34 15.33
CA VAL A 219 12.72 5.44 15.75
C VAL A 219 14.11 4.91 16.14
N ALA A 220 14.20 3.69 16.70
CA ALA A 220 15.49 3.05 16.98
C ALA A 220 16.24 2.76 15.66
N TYR A 221 15.54 2.29 14.61
CA TYR A 221 16.10 2.10 13.27
C TYR A 221 16.58 3.42 12.64
N PHE A 222 15.81 4.51 12.80
CA PHE A 222 16.23 5.83 12.28
C PHE A 222 17.51 6.33 12.94
N LYS A 223 17.67 6.07 14.25
CA LYS A 223 18.89 6.43 15.00
C LYS A 223 20.10 5.60 14.57
N ARG A 224 19.89 4.30 14.33
CA ARG A 224 20.96 3.37 13.94
C ARG A 224 21.39 3.58 12.48
N TYR A 225 20.44 3.91 11.59
CA TYR A 225 20.67 4.04 10.16
C TYR A 225 20.11 5.38 9.63
N PRO A 226 20.70 6.53 10.02
CA PRO A 226 20.17 7.83 9.66
C PRO A 226 20.19 8.05 8.15
N GLY A 227 19.13 8.67 7.63
CA GLY A 227 19.03 9.04 6.21
C GLY A 227 18.69 7.89 5.25
N ARG A 228 18.52 6.64 5.71
CA ARG A 228 18.31 5.47 4.85
C ARG A 228 16.84 5.24 4.45
N PHE A 229 15.84 5.81 5.15
CA PHE A 229 14.42 5.52 4.99
C PHE A 229 13.70 6.64 4.22
N LYS A 230 13.82 6.61 2.88
CA LYS A 230 13.37 7.69 1.98
C LYS A 230 11.86 7.81 1.86
N ILE A 231 11.16 6.70 1.98
CA ILE A 231 9.69 6.63 1.90
C ILE A 231 9.18 5.85 3.11
N TRP A 232 8.01 6.24 3.63
CA TRP A 232 7.31 5.49 4.66
C TRP A 232 5.97 4.99 4.16
N HIS A 233 5.62 3.74 4.48
CA HIS A 233 4.25 3.29 4.51
C HIS A 233 3.66 3.56 5.89
N VAL A 234 2.66 4.43 5.92
CA VAL A 234 1.90 4.79 7.12
C VAL A 234 0.67 3.89 7.15
N LYS A 235 0.81 2.78 7.84
CA LYS A 235 -0.16 1.70 7.96
C LYS A 235 -0.40 1.48 9.46
N ASP A 236 -1.65 1.62 9.93
CA ASP A 236 -1.96 1.57 11.36
C ASP A 236 -2.36 0.16 11.83
N MET A 237 -2.35 -0.04 13.14
CA MET A 237 -2.58 -1.33 13.79
C MET A 237 -3.64 -1.19 14.88
N ASP A 238 -4.69 -2.03 14.82
CA ASP A 238 -5.67 -2.13 15.89
C ASP A 238 -5.17 -2.96 17.09
N ASP A 239 -5.94 -2.98 18.18
CA ASP A 239 -5.61 -3.72 19.41
C ASP A 239 -5.52 -5.24 19.22
N GLN A 240 -6.00 -5.78 18.09
CA GLN A 240 -5.89 -7.19 17.73
C GLN A 240 -4.70 -7.45 16.79
N GLY A 241 -3.89 -6.42 16.52
CA GLY A 241 -2.74 -6.52 15.63
C GLY A 241 -3.12 -6.63 14.15
N ARG A 242 -4.33 -6.20 13.76
CA ARG A 242 -4.81 -6.16 12.37
C ARG A 242 -4.58 -4.77 11.77
N PHE A 243 -4.67 -4.68 10.45
CA PHE A 243 -4.65 -3.40 9.75
C PHE A 243 -5.84 -2.53 10.15
N ALA A 244 -5.59 -1.25 10.35
CA ALA A 244 -6.60 -0.24 10.63
C ALA A 244 -6.36 1.00 9.78
N PRO A 245 -7.41 1.79 9.47
CA PRO A 245 -7.23 3.11 8.89
C PRO A 245 -6.36 3.98 9.80
N VAL A 246 -5.48 4.80 9.20
CA VAL A 246 -4.56 5.67 9.94
C VAL A 246 -5.32 6.58 10.91
N GLY A 247 -4.91 6.55 12.17
CA GLY A 247 -5.53 7.28 13.27
C GLY A 247 -6.61 6.50 14.02
N ASN A 248 -6.97 5.30 13.56
CA ASN A 248 -7.90 4.40 14.25
C ASN A 248 -7.18 3.24 14.98
N GLY A 249 -5.85 3.17 14.85
CA GLY A 249 -5.01 2.21 15.55
C GLY A 249 -4.23 2.85 16.70
N HIS A 250 -3.18 2.16 17.15
CA HIS A 250 -2.40 2.55 18.32
C HIS A 250 -0.93 2.89 18.01
N ILE A 251 -0.49 2.89 16.73
CA ILE A 251 0.89 3.26 16.39
C ILE A 251 1.11 4.75 16.67
N ASP A 252 2.13 5.09 17.46
CA ASP A 252 2.45 6.49 17.80
C ASP A 252 3.14 7.21 16.63
N PHE A 253 2.36 7.51 15.60
CA PHE A 253 2.85 8.24 14.43
C PHE A 253 3.32 9.66 14.75
N LYS A 254 2.84 10.31 15.82
CA LYS A 254 3.34 11.64 16.21
C LYS A 254 4.81 11.58 16.61
N ARG A 255 5.17 10.60 17.44
CA ARG A 255 6.56 10.34 17.84
C ARG A 255 7.41 9.96 16.63
N ILE A 256 6.91 9.10 15.76
CA ILE A 256 7.63 8.65 14.56
C ILE A 256 7.86 9.85 13.61
N LEU A 257 6.81 10.64 13.34
CA LEU A 257 6.87 11.81 12.45
C LEU A 257 7.86 12.88 12.94
N ALA A 258 7.98 13.06 14.25
CA ALA A 258 8.96 13.97 14.84
C ALA A 258 10.42 13.64 14.42
N ASN A 259 10.68 12.39 14.04
CA ASN A 259 12.00 11.90 13.63
C ASN A 259 12.18 11.82 12.09
N LYS A 260 11.28 12.42 11.29
CA LYS A 260 11.31 12.33 9.82
C LYS A 260 12.62 12.80 9.18
N LYS A 261 13.25 13.83 9.73
CA LYS A 261 14.55 14.33 9.23
C LYS A 261 15.67 13.33 9.49
N LEU A 262 15.69 12.71 10.67
CA LEU A 262 16.66 11.68 11.02
C LEU A 262 16.54 10.45 10.13
N ALA A 263 15.32 10.01 9.85
CA ALA A 263 15.03 8.92 8.92
C ALA A 263 15.46 9.22 7.49
N GLY A 264 15.46 10.50 7.08
CA GLY A 264 15.69 10.94 5.70
C GLY A 264 14.43 10.85 4.84
N MET A 265 13.25 10.87 5.47
CA MET A 265 11.96 10.76 4.79
C MET A 265 11.74 11.91 3.79
N GLN A 266 11.40 11.55 2.56
CA GLN A 266 11.04 12.46 1.48
C GLN A 266 9.55 12.36 1.12
N TYR A 267 9.00 11.14 1.16
CA TYR A 267 7.60 10.87 0.87
C TYR A 267 7.02 9.88 1.87
N TYR A 268 5.70 9.80 1.94
CA TYR A 268 4.97 8.80 2.68
C TYR A 268 3.67 8.45 1.98
N TYR A 269 3.20 7.23 2.21
CA TYR A 269 1.93 6.74 1.67
C TYR A 269 1.10 6.11 2.77
N VAL A 270 -0.20 6.35 2.74
CA VAL A 270 -1.15 5.46 3.39
C VAL A 270 -1.15 4.13 2.66
N GLU A 271 -1.14 3.04 3.41
CA GLU A 271 -1.43 1.72 2.89
C GLU A 271 -2.25 0.91 3.90
N GLN A 272 -3.13 0.03 3.39
CA GLN A 272 -3.90 -0.91 4.18
C GLN A 272 -4.15 -2.17 3.35
N ASP A 273 -3.54 -3.30 3.72
CA ASP A 273 -3.56 -4.52 2.91
C ASP A 273 -4.89 -5.24 2.93
N ALA A 274 -5.65 -5.10 4.03
CA ALA A 274 -7.00 -5.62 4.19
C ALA A 274 -7.85 -4.69 5.06
N CYS A 275 -9.12 -4.58 4.71
CA CYS A 275 -10.14 -3.83 5.44
C CYS A 275 -11.08 -4.80 6.16
N PHE A 276 -11.46 -4.50 7.40
CA PHE A 276 -12.27 -5.38 8.25
C PHE A 276 -13.65 -4.80 8.55
N ASN A 277 -13.76 -3.48 8.71
CA ASN A 277 -15.01 -2.82 9.10
C ASN A 277 -15.46 -1.78 8.06
N GLU A 278 -14.63 -1.48 7.08
CA GLU A 278 -14.84 -0.50 6.03
C GLU A 278 -14.46 -1.07 4.66
N THR A 279 -14.88 -0.44 3.59
CA THR A 279 -14.35 -0.71 2.24
C THR A 279 -13.00 -0.03 2.04
N PRO A 280 -12.15 -0.49 1.10
CA PRO A 280 -10.88 0.19 0.79
C PRO A 280 -11.05 1.67 0.45
N LEU A 281 -12.11 2.07 -0.26
CA LEU A 281 -12.38 3.46 -0.60
C LEU A 281 -12.82 4.31 0.61
N GLU A 282 -13.50 3.73 1.58
CA GLU A 282 -13.79 4.40 2.86
C GLU A 282 -12.52 4.50 3.71
N ALA A 283 -11.72 3.44 3.78
CA ALA A 283 -10.48 3.40 4.54
C ALA A 283 -9.50 4.50 4.12
N ILE A 284 -9.34 4.77 2.82
CA ILE A 284 -8.45 5.83 2.34
C ILE A 284 -8.93 7.23 2.76
N VAL A 285 -10.25 7.48 2.80
CA VAL A 285 -10.82 8.76 3.28
C VAL A 285 -10.60 8.93 4.77
N ILE A 286 -10.84 7.88 5.57
CA ILE A 286 -10.60 7.89 7.02
C ILE A 286 -9.11 8.15 7.30
N SER A 287 -8.24 7.41 6.61
CA SER A 287 -6.78 7.52 6.78
C SER A 287 -6.25 8.90 6.39
N HIS A 288 -6.76 9.55 5.34
CA HIS A 288 -6.36 10.90 4.97
C HIS A 288 -6.69 11.91 6.07
N LYS A 289 -7.88 11.81 6.69
CA LYS A 289 -8.25 12.61 7.87
C LYS A 289 -7.34 12.31 9.07
N GLY A 290 -7.04 11.02 9.29
CA GLY A 290 -6.11 10.58 10.34
C GLY A 290 -4.72 11.19 10.18
N LEU A 291 -4.17 11.19 8.96
CA LEU A 291 -2.90 11.86 8.65
C LEU A 291 -2.90 13.34 9.04
N ALA A 292 -3.97 14.07 8.69
CA ALA A 292 -4.11 15.49 9.03
C ALA A 292 -4.11 15.71 10.55
N ASN A 293 -4.86 14.90 11.32
CA ASN A 293 -4.95 14.97 12.77
C ASN A 293 -3.63 14.64 13.47
N ILE A 294 -2.82 13.76 12.89
CA ILE A 294 -1.48 13.40 13.38
C ILE A 294 -0.50 14.54 13.12
N GLY A 295 -0.68 15.31 12.02
CA GLY A 295 0.18 16.42 11.61
C GLY A 295 1.02 16.16 10.38
N PHE A 296 0.72 15.12 9.61
CA PHE A 296 1.26 14.96 8.25
C PHE A 296 0.73 16.07 7.33
N LYS A 297 1.57 16.52 6.41
CA LYS A 297 1.27 17.61 5.46
C LYS A 297 1.90 17.35 4.11
#